data_90937cfe0fafbfbfb0889f48e2162c13
#
_entry.id   90937cfe0fafbfbfb0889f48e2162c13
#
_cell.length_a   1.000
_cell.length_b   1.000
_cell.length_c   1.000
_cell.angle_alpha   90.00
_cell.angle_beta   90.00
_cell.angle_gamma   90.00
#
_symmetry.space_group_name_H-M   'P 1'
#
loop_
_entity.id
_entity.type
_entity.pdbx_description
1 polymer ?
#
loop_
_entity_poly.entity_id
_entity_poly.type
_entity_poly.pdbx_seq_one_letter_code
_entity_poly.pdbx_strand_id
1 'polypeptide(L)'
;MYKRQPETCPKCGGKGQVVYTQQSFFGTVQNVQTCPDCQGTGKIIKEKCPDCGGTGYVASKKKISVSIPAGIDNGQSVRIREKGEPGVNGGPRGDLIVEVQVTRHPIFQRQDMNIFSTAPITFAQAALGGDVKISTVDGDVLYTVKPGTQTDTKIRLKGKGVPSLRNSNVRGDHYVCLLYTSPSPRD
;
A
#
# COMPACT_ATOMS: atom_id res chain seq x y z
N MET A 1 17.71 22.32 23.03
CA MET A 1 18.21 21.95 21.69
C MET A 1 18.93 23.15 21.09
N TYR A 2 20.25 23.17 21.13
CA TYR A 2 21.04 24.18 20.44
C TYR A 2 20.97 23.93 18.93
N LYS A 3 20.16 24.71 18.21
CA LYS A 3 20.26 24.80 16.77
C LYS A 3 21.58 25.52 16.45
N ARG A 4 22.60 24.79 16.04
CA ARG A 4 23.81 25.41 15.50
C ARG A 4 23.42 26.15 14.23
N GLN A 5 23.51 27.49 14.30
CA GLN A 5 23.08 28.35 13.19
C GLN A 5 24.10 28.25 12.06
N PRO A 6 23.64 28.12 10.82
CA PRO A 6 24.55 28.19 9.67
C PRO A 6 25.14 29.60 9.56
N GLU A 7 26.48 29.67 9.51
CA GLU A 7 27.20 30.93 9.31
C GLU A 7 27.28 31.28 7.83
N THR A 8 27.40 32.57 7.52
CA THR A 8 27.60 33.04 6.14
C THR A 8 28.92 32.51 5.60
N CYS A 9 28.91 31.94 4.40
CA CYS A 9 30.13 31.44 3.75
C CYS A 9 31.12 32.58 3.53
N PRO A 10 32.33 32.52 4.10
CA PRO A 10 33.31 33.61 3.97
C PRO A 10 33.81 33.78 2.54
N LYS A 11 33.83 32.70 1.75
CA LYS A 11 34.35 32.71 0.38
C LYS A 11 33.43 33.43 -0.62
N CYS A 12 32.15 33.28 -0.50
CA CYS A 12 31.18 33.92 -1.38
C CYS A 12 30.38 35.04 -0.72
N GLY A 13 30.61 35.33 0.58
CA GLY A 13 29.89 36.36 1.33
C GLY A 13 28.38 36.13 1.37
N GLY A 14 27.92 34.87 1.33
CA GLY A 14 26.50 34.51 1.35
C GLY A 14 25.83 34.42 -0.03
N LYS A 15 26.53 34.78 -1.12
CA LYS A 15 25.95 34.80 -2.49
C LYS A 15 25.81 33.43 -3.14
N GLY A 16 26.47 32.39 -2.61
CA GLY A 16 26.46 31.03 -3.19
C GLY A 16 27.28 30.87 -4.46
N GLN A 17 27.79 31.96 -5.02
CA GLN A 17 28.56 32.00 -6.27
C GLN A 17 29.84 32.79 -6.10
N VAL A 18 30.90 32.41 -6.82
CA VAL A 18 32.18 33.10 -6.85
C VAL A 18 32.44 33.54 -8.29
N VAL A 19 32.81 34.79 -8.45
CA VAL A 19 33.15 35.38 -9.77
C VAL A 19 34.64 35.33 -9.93
N TYR A 20 35.12 34.59 -10.92
CA TYR A 20 36.51 34.60 -11.34
C TYR A 20 36.69 35.53 -12.54
N THR A 21 37.54 36.53 -12.41
CA THR A 21 37.86 37.44 -13.48
C THR A 21 39.18 37.00 -14.11
N GLN A 22 39.12 36.57 -15.36
CA GLN A 22 40.33 36.26 -16.15
C GLN A 22 40.57 37.37 -17.16
N GLN A 23 41.77 37.89 -17.14
CA GLN A 23 42.25 38.79 -18.21
C GLN A 23 42.70 37.97 -19.40
N SER A 24 42.07 38.12 -20.53
CA SER A 24 42.47 37.56 -21.81
C SER A 24 42.97 38.67 -22.74
N PHE A 25 43.73 38.30 -23.75
CA PHE A 25 44.29 39.23 -24.74
C PHE A 25 43.21 40.06 -25.47
N PHE A 26 41.95 39.62 -25.41
CA PHE A 26 40.76 40.30 -26.02
C PHE A 26 39.83 40.96 -25.02
N GLY A 27 40.21 41.10 -23.74
CA GLY A 27 39.39 41.71 -22.72
C GLY A 27 39.23 40.91 -21.44
N THR A 28 38.48 41.46 -20.49
CA THR A 28 38.24 40.83 -19.19
C THR A 28 36.98 39.96 -19.29
N VAL A 29 37.13 38.65 -19.08
CA VAL A 29 36.03 37.68 -19.02
C VAL A 29 35.71 37.37 -17.56
N GLN A 30 34.47 37.60 -17.17
CA GLN A 30 33.97 37.20 -15.85
C GLN A 30 33.25 35.83 -15.94
N ASN A 31 33.77 34.88 -15.21
CA ASN A 31 33.20 33.55 -15.14
C ASN A 31 32.55 33.33 -13.75
N VAL A 32 31.26 33.09 -13.71
CA VAL A 32 30.51 32.87 -12.48
C VAL A 32 30.43 31.37 -12.24
N GLN A 33 30.99 30.91 -11.12
CA GLN A 33 30.95 29.50 -10.74
C GLN A 33 30.26 29.34 -9.39
N THR A 34 29.63 28.21 -9.18
CA THR A 34 29.06 27.84 -7.88
C THR A 34 30.16 27.77 -6.84
N CYS A 35 29.98 28.40 -5.70
CA CYS A 35 30.98 28.38 -4.63
C CYS A 35 31.26 26.95 -4.17
N PRO A 36 32.51 26.46 -4.25
CA PRO A 36 32.84 25.09 -3.91
C PRO A 36 32.66 24.77 -2.41
N ASP A 37 32.82 25.77 -1.54
CA ASP A 37 32.78 25.58 -0.09
C ASP A 37 31.34 25.44 0.43
N CYS A 38 30.39 26.18 -0.11
CA CYS A 38 28.98 26.14 0.29
C CYS A 38 28.08 25.46 -0.74
N GLN A 39 28.62 25.04 -1.88
CA GLN A 39 27.89 24.38 -2.97
C GLN A 39 26.58 25.11 -3.39
N GLY A 40 26.65 26.43 -3.44
CA GLY A 40 25.51 27.26 -3.83
C GLY A 40 24.60 27.72 -2.70
N THR A 41 24.70 27.18 -1.50
CA THR A 41 23.82 27.50 -0.37
C THR A 41 24.11 28.87 0.29
N GLY A 42 25.28 29.44 0.06
CA GLY A 42 25.75 30.70 0.69
C GLY A 42 26.05 30.57 2.18
N LYS A 43 25.86 29.42 2.80
CA LYS A 43 26.01 29.19 4.24
C LYS A 43 26.88 27.96 4.49
N ILE A 44 27.69 28.00 5.58
CA ILE A 44 28.56 26.91 5.98
C ILE A 44 28.26 26.54 7.43
N ILE A 45 28.30 25.24 7.74
CA ILE A 45 28.19 24.71 9.08
C ILE A 45 29.59 24.27 9.50
N LYS A 46 30.28 25.04 10.37
CA LYS A 46 31.64 24.73 10.84
C LYS A 46 31.69 23.45 11.67
N GLU A 47 30.73 23.26 12.55
CA GLU A 47 30.64 22.07 13.37
C GLU A 47 29.42 21.26 12.96
N LYS A 48 29.66 20.12 12.34
CA LYS A 48 28.58 19.19 11.94
C LYS A 48 27.98 18.52 13.18
N CYS A 49 26.67 18.47 13.25
CA CYS A 49 25.98 17.71 14.29
C CYS A 49 26.33 16.21 14.16
N PRO A 50 26.73 15.53 15.27
CA PRO A 50 27.08 14.10 15.22
C PRO A 50 25.90 13.23 14.79
N ASP A 51 24.67 13.62 15.12
CA ASP A 51 23.47 12.81 14.81
C ASP A 51 23.02 12.95 13.35
N CYS A 52 23.08 14.15 12.77
CA CYS A 52 22.57 14.38 11.40
C CYS A 52 23.66 14.71 10.38
N GLY A 53 24.93 14.82 10.76
CA GLY A 53 26.03 15.14 9.84
C GLY A 53 25.89 16.50 9.10
N GLY A 54 24.99 17.37 9.56
CA GLY A 54 24.70 18.66 8.91
C GLY A 54 23.48 18.66 8.01
N THR A 55 22.81 17.53 7.81
CA THR A 55 21.61 17.41 6.97
C THR A 55 20.37 18.02 7.61
N GLY A 56 20.35 18.19 8.93
CA GLY A 56 19.20 18.67 9.70
C GLY A 56 18.11 17.61 9.93
N TYR A 57 18.32 16.40 9.45
CA TYR A 57 17.39 15.28 9.58
C TYR A 57 18.05 14.11 10.28
N VAL A 58 17.32 13.48 11.19
CA VAL A 58 17.75 12.28 11.91
C VAL A 58 16.76 11.16 11.60
N ALA A 59 17.28 9.99 11.27
CA ALA A 59 16.45 8.80 11.05
C ALA A 59 15.76 8.38 12.36
N SER A 60 14.44 8.30 12.34
CA SER A 60 13.64 7.91 13.49
C SER A 60 12.64 6.82 13.08
N LYS A 61 12.64 5.70 13.81
CA LYS A 61 11.65 4.63 13.63
C LYS A 61 10.34 5.03 14.34
N LYS A 62 9.25 5.10 13.59
CA LYS A 62 7.91 5.36 14.12
C LYS A 62 6.96 4.24 13.72
N LYS A 63 6.13 3.81 14.65
CA LYS A 63 5.01 2.90 14.36
C LYS A 63 3.82 3.74 13.88
N ILE A 64 3.28 3.41 12.73
CA ILE A 64 2.12 4.09 12.15
C ILE A 64 1.02 3.05 12.04
N SER A 65 -0.15 3.34 12.63
CA SER A 65 -1.35 2.53 12.46
C SER A 65 -2.05 2.94 11.17
N VAL A 66 -2.35 1.97 10.33
CA VAL A 66 -3.01 2.17 9.03
C VAL A 66 -4.35 1.45 9.07
N SER A 67 -5.44 2.17 8.84
CA SER A 67 -6.76 1.57 8.69
C SER A 67 -6.94 1.17 7.23
N ILE A 68 -7.07 -0.13 6.99
CA ILE A 68 -7.32 -0.67 5.65
C ILE A 68 -8.83 -0.82 5.50
N PRO A 69 -9.47 -0.18 4.50
CA PRO A 69 -10.90 -0.29 4.28
C PRO A 69 -11.28 -1.70 3.82
N ALA A 70 -12.41 -2.20 4.31
CA ALA A 70 -12.95 -3.47 3.86
C ALA A 70 -13.31 -3.40 2.36
N GLY A 71 -13.02 -4.48 1.64
CA GLY A 71 -13.27 -4.54 0.20
C GLY A 71 -12.11 -4.11 -0.68
N ILE A 72 -10.99 -3.68 -0.09
CA ILE A 72 -9.79 -3.33 -0.87
C ILE A 72 -9.34 -4.50 -1.75
N ASP A 73 -8.83 -4.19 -2.93
CA ASP A 73 -8.34 -5.19 -3.87
C ASP A 73 -6.81 -5.22 -3.91
N ASN A 74 -6.28 -6.28 -4.52
CA ASN A 74 -4.84 -6.44 -4.68
C ASN A 74 -4.25 -5.31 -5.54
N GLY A 75 -3.10 -4.77 -5.12
CA GLY A 75 -2.42 -3.66 -5.81
C GLY A 75 -3.05 -2.28 -5.58
N GLN A 76 -4.08 -2.17 -4.75
CA GLN A 76 -4.62 -0.87 -4.38
C GLN A 76 -3.79 -0.19 -3.30
N SER A 77 -3.71 1.13 -3.36
CA SER A 77 -2.90 1.93 -2.46
C SER A 77 -3.76 2.77 -1.51
N VAL A 78 -3.35 2.82 -0.25
CA VAL A 78 -3.93 3.70 0.77
C VAL A 78 -2.96 4.85 1.02
N ARG A 79 -3.43 6.08 0.84
CA ARG A 79 -2.66 7.30 1.06
C ARG A 79 -2.87 7.83 2.47
N ILE A 80 -1.78 8.01 3.21
CA ILE A 80 -1.78 8.59 4.55
C ILE A 80 -1.11 9.95 4.47
N ARG A 81 -1.87 11.01 4.70
CA ARG A 81 -1.38 12.38 4.60
C ARG A 81 -0.35 12.70 5.67
N GLU A 82 0.67 13.49 5.32
CA GLU A 82 1.68 14.04 6.23
C GLU A 82 2.51 13.00 7.01
N LYS A 83 2.50 11.74 6.58
CA LYS A 83 3.30 10.65 7.20
C LYS A 83 4.52 10.25 6.39
N GLY A 84 4.75 10.89 5.25
CA GLY A 84 5.93 10.70 4.41
C GLY A 84 7.16 11.42 4.96
N GLU A 85 8.15 11.57 4.10
CA GLU A 85 9.39 12.27 4.42
C GLU A 85 9.19 13.76 4.71
N PRO A 86 10.07 14.34 5.54
CA PRO A 86 10.03 15.79 5.79
C PRO A 86 10.34 16.56 4.50
N GLY A 87 9.62 17.65 4.27
CA GLY A 87 9.86 18.52 3.14
C GLY A 87 11.22 19.22 3.21
N VAL A 88 11.76 19.58 2.06
CA VAL A 88 13.02 20.30 1.94
C VAL A 88 12.86 21.71 2.53
N ASN A 89 13.89 22.21 3.23
CA ASN A 89 13.92 23.57 3.86
C ASN A 89 12.78 23.84 4.85
N GLY A 90 12.30 22.83 5.57
CA GLY A 90 11.23 23.00 6.55
C GLY A 90 9.83 23.04 5.95
N GLY A 91 9.67 22.64 4.69
CA GLY A 91 8.38 22.49 4.04
C GLY A 91 7.51 21.41 4.70
N PRO A 92 6.23 21.32 4.31
CA PRO A 92 5.31 20.30 4.83
C PRO A 92 5.81 18.89 4.51
N ARG A 93 5.41 17.93 5.32
CA ARG A 93 5.75 16.52 5.07
C ARG A 93 5.00 15.99 3.85
N GLY A 94 5.64 15.07 3.13
CA GLY A 94 4.98 14.31 2.08
C GLY A 94 3.97 13.31 2.63
N ASP A 95 3.29 12.63 1.75
CA ASP A 95 2.34 11.57 2.08
C ASP A 95 3.02 10.20 2.04
N LEU A 96 2.52 9.29 2.85
CA LEU A 96 2.91 7.90 2.81
C LEU A 96 1.89 7.12 1.98
N ILE A 97 2.35 6.43 0.97
CA ILE A 97 1.53 5.55 0.13
C ILE A 97 1.82 4.11 0.57
N VAL A 98 0.79 3.40 0.97
CA VAL A 98 0.86 1.99 1.37
C VAL A 98 0.14 1.16 0.31
N GLU A 99 0.88 0.35 -0.41
CA GLU A 99 0.32 -0.61 -1.36
C GLU A 99 -0.11 -1.89 -0.64
N VAL A 100 -1.33 -2.35 -0.92
CA VAL A 100 -1.91 -3.54 -0.29
C VAL A 100 -1.76 -4.72 -1.22
N GLN A 101 -1.08 -5.76 -0.76
CA GLN A 101 -0.99 -7.05 -1.45
C GLN A 101 -1.90 -8.05 -0.75
N VAL A 102 -2.90 -8.55 -1.48
CA VAL A 102 -3.84 -9.55 -0.99
C VAL A 102 -3.38 -10.93 -1.40
N THR A 103 -3.12 -11.80 -0.43
CA THR A 103 -2.75 -13.20 -0.67
C THR A 103 -3.97 -14.02 -1.08
N ARG A 104 -3.77 -15.05 -1.89
CA ARG A 104 -4.83 -15.96 -2.29
C ARG A 104 -5.29 -16.80 -1.10
N HIS A 105 -6.60 -16.93 -0.94
CA HIS A 105 -7.18 -17.82 0.05
C HIS A 105 -7.31 -19.23 -0.52
N PRO A 106 -7.09 -20.32 0.27
CA PRO A 106 -7.14 -21.68 -0.25
C PRO A 106 -8.53 -22.13 -0.73
N ILE A 107 -9.59 -21.59 -0.10
CA ILE A 107 -10.99 -22.01 -0.36
C ILE A 107 -11.71 -20.96 -1.20
N PHE A 108 -11.49 -19.68 -0.93
CA PHE A 108 -12.24 -18.59 -1.53
C PHE A 108 -11.47 -17.94 -2.68
N GLN A 109 -12.13 -17.86 -3.83
CA GLN A 109 -11.63 -17.11 -4.99
C GLN A 109 -12.45 -15.84 -5.12
N ARG A 110 -11.79 -14.69 -5.12
CA ARG A 110 -12.44 -13.39 -5.31
C ARG A 110 -12.40 -12.99 -6.78
N GLN A 111 -13.53 -12.51 -7.27
CA GLN A 111 -13.66 -11.81 -8.54
C GLN A 111 -14.45 -10.53 -8.29
N ASP A 112 -13.81 -9.40 -8.32
CA ASP A 112 -14.37 -8.10 -7.95
C ASP A 112 -15.02 -8.10 -6.54
N MET A 113 -16.33 -7.96 -6.48
CA MET A 113 -17.11 -8.04 -5.24
C MET A 113 -17.66 -9.43 -4.93
N ASN A 114 -17.59 -10.36 -5.90
CA ASN A 114 -18.12 -11.69 -5.72
C ASN A 114 -17.05 -12.67 -5.21
N ILE A 115 -17.52 -13.68 -4.49
CA ILE A 115 -16.70 -14.76 -3.98
C ILE A 115 -17.15 -16.06 -4.61
N PHE A 116 -16.22 -16.89 -4.97
CA PHE A 116 -16.44 -18.23 -5.50
C PHE A 116 -15.79 -19.23 -4.57
N SER A 117 -16.51 -20.30 -4.26
CA SER A 117 -15.98 -21.43 -3.51
C SER A 117 -16.59 -22.74 -3.96
N THR A 118 -16.00 -23.82 -3.53
CA THR A 118 -16.51 -25.17 -3.79
C THR A 118 -16.88 -25.81 -2.47
N ALA A 119 -18.08 -26.40 -2.39
CA ALA A 119 -18.53 -27.13 -1.23
C ALA A 119 -18.69 -28.62 -1.60
N PRO A 120 -17.92 -29.53 -0.97
CA PRO A 120 -18.13 -30.96 -1.15
C PRO A 120 -19.43 -31.40 -0.45
N ILE A 121 -20.26 -32.15 -1.15
CA ILE A 121 -21.48 -32.78 -0.61
C ILE A 121 -21.41 -34.30 -0.83
N THR A 122 -22.14 -35.04 -0.05
CA THR A 122 -22.27 -36.50 -0.25
C THR A 122 -23.27 -36.79 -1.36
N PHE A 123 -23.11 -37.95 -2.00
CA PHE A 123 -24.06 -38.42 -3.02
C PHE A 123 -25.49 -38.55 -2.44
N ALA A 124 -25.60 -39.02 -1.21
CA ALA A 124 -26.90 -39.12 -0.51
C ALA A 124 -27.56 -37.73 -0.35
N GLN A 125 -26.80 -36.71 0.04
CA GLN A 125 -27.31 -35.33 0.13
C GLN A 125 -27.71 -34.76 -1.24
N ALA A 126 -27.00 -35.12 -2.29
CA ALA A 126 -27.36 -34.71 -3.65
C ALA A 126 -28.65 -35.40 -4.14
N ALA A 127 -28.83 -36.70 -3.86
CA ALA A 127 -29.94 -37.50 -4.32
C ALA A 127 -31.23 -37.23 -3.52
N LEU A 128 -31.14 -37.23 -2.21
CA LEU A 128 -32.31 -37.15 -1.30
C LEU A 128 -32.58 -35.71 -0.80
N GLY A 129 -31.61 -34.84 -1.01
CA GLY A 129 -31.62 -33.50 -0.41
C GLY A 129 -31.10 -33.56 1.01
N GLY A 130 -31.00 -32.38 1.62
CA GLY A 130 -30.57 -32.24 3.02
C GLY A 130 -29.83 -30.94 3.27
N ASP A 131 -29.53 -30.69 4.53
CA ASP A 131 -28.84 -29.48 4.95
C ASP A 131 -27.32 -29.66 4.85
N VAL A 132 -26.69 -28.71 4.21
CA VAL A 132 -25.22 -28.66 4.04
C VAL A 132 -24.71 -27.37 4.68
N LYS A 133 -23.66 -27.51 5.46
CA LYS A 133 -22.96 -26.40 6.06
C LYS A 133 -21.95 -25.83 5.07
N ILE A 134 -22.17 -24.57 4.67
CA ILE A 134 -21.31 -23.87 3.73
C ILE A 134 -20.55 -22.78 4.47
N SER A 135 -19.23 -22.82 4.40
CA SER A 135 -18.40 -21.75 4.96
C SER A 135 -18.44 -20.52 4.09
N THR A 136 -18.71 -19.36 4.70
CA THR A 136 -18.65 -18.06 4.06
C THR A 136 -17.67 -17.14 4.79
N VAL A 137 -17.38 -15.97 4.22
CA VAL A 137 -16.50 -14.98 4.85
C VAL A 137 -17.02 -14.48 6.19
N ASP A 138 -18.34 -14.45 6.36
CA ASP A 138 -19.00 -13.98 7.60
C ASP A 138 -19.28 -15.11 8.60
N GLY A 139 -18.85 -16.34 8.30
CA GLY A 139 -19.15 -17.53 9.09
C GLY A 139 -19.92 -18.58 8.29
N ASP A 140 -20.32 -19.64 8.95
CA ASP A 140 -20.99 -20.77 8.31
C ASP A 140 -22.48 -20.52 8.13
N VAL A 141 -23.01 -20.93 6.98
CA VAL A 141 -24.44 -20.85 6.62
C VAL A 141 -24.96 -22.25 6.31
N LEU A 142 -26.10 -22.60 6.86
CA LEU A 142 -26.83 -23.82 6.49
C LEU A 142 -27.61 -23.56 5.20
N TYR A 143 -27.41 -24.43 4.23
CA TYR A 143 -28.12 -24.39 2.96
C TYR A 143 -28.80 -25.73 2.70
N THR A 144 -30.11 -25.71 2.43
CA THR A 144 -30.87 -26.92 2.13
C THR A 144 -30.76 -27.23 0.64
N VAL A 145 -30.07 -28.31 0.33
CA VAL A 145 -29.89 -28.84 -1.03
C VAL A 145 -31.17 -29.56 -1.44
N LYS A 146 -31.65 -29.28 -2.64
CA LYS A 146 -32.85 -29.92 -3.20
C LYS A 146 -32.53 -31.36 -3.64
N PRO A 147 -33.50 -32.30 -3.53
CA PRO A 147 -33.31 -33.64 -4.07
C PRO A 147 -33.03 -33.61 -5.59
N GLY A 148 -32.12 -34.48 -6.05
CA GLY A 148 -31.72 -34.55 -7.46
C GLY A 148 -30.77 -33.48 -7.93
N THR A 149 -30.10 -32.77 -7.00
CA THR A 149 -29.09 -31.76 -7.36
C THR A 149 -27.90 -32.42 -8.04
N GLN A 150 -27.52 -31.89 -9.21
CA GLN A 150 -26.37 -32.39 -9.99
C GLN A 150 -25.06 -31.77 -9.50
N THR A 151 -23.93 -32.48 -9.76
CA THR A 151 -22.60 -31.94 -9.53
C THR A 151 -22.40 -30.65 -10.36
N ASP A 152 -21.52 -29.78 -9.92
CA ASP A 152 -21.28 -28.45 -10.53
C ASP A 152 -22.46 -27.47 -10.47
N THR A 153 -23.54 -27.82 -9.74
CA THR A 153 -24.64 -26.88 -9.50
C THR A 153 -24.12 -25.67 -8.72
N LYS A 154 -24.29 -24.49 -9.27
CA LYS A 154 -23.91 -23.22 -8.65
C LYS A 154 -25.08 -22.63 -7.87
N ILE A 155 -24.88 -22.43 -6.60
CA ILE A 155 -25.82 -21.74 -5.73
C ILE A 155 -25.31 -20.33 -5.41
N ARG A 156 -26.23 -19.39 -5.31
CA ARG A 156 -25.93 -17.99 -5.01
C ARG A 156 -26.41 -17.65 -3.61
N LEU A 157 -25.47 -17.27 -2.75
CA LEU A 157 -25.74 -16.72 -1.43
C LEU A 157 -25.68 -15.20 -1.52
N LYS A 158 -26.88 -14.57 -1.58
CA LYS A 158 -27.01 -13.12 -1.79
C LYS A 158 -26.40 -12.33 -0.63
N GLY A 159 -25.62 -11.31 -0.96
CA GLY A 159 -25.00 -10.39 0.01
C GLY A 159 -23.89 -11.00 0.88
N LYS A 160 -23.38 -12.21 0.54
CA LYS A 160 -22.27 -12.88 1.24
C LYS A 160 -20.92 -12.71 0.55
N GLY A 161 -20.84 -11.76 -0.38
CA GLY A 161 -19.59 -11.38 -1.04
C GLY A 161 -18.83 -10.27 -0.30
N VAL A 162 -17.90 -9.65 -1.01
CA VAL A 162 -17.05 -8.57 -0.50
C VAL A 162 -17.81 -7.24 -0.50
N PRO A 163 -17.67 -6.40 0.53
CA PRO A 163 -18.26 -5.07 0.54
C PRO A 163 -17.59 -4.14 -0.47
N SER A 164 -18.36 -3.19 -0.99
CA SER A 164 -17.81 -2.16 -1.88
C SER A 164 -16.99 -1.13 -1.10
N LEU A 165 -15.86 -0.69 -1.65
CA LEU A 165 -15.02 0.38 -1.06
C LEU A 165 -15.75 1.72 -0.96
N ARG A 166 -16.70 2.01 -1.87
CA ARG A 166 -17.45 3.27 -1.90
C ARG A 166 -18.64 3.27 -0.96
N ASN A 167 -19.27 2.12 -0.78
CA ASN A 167 -20.46 1.97 0.04
C ASN A 167 -20.45 0.60 0.73
N SER A 168 -20.16 0.59 2.02
CA SER A 168 -20.08 -0.63 2.83
C SER A 168 -21.39 -1.41 2.93
N ASN A 169 -22.54 -0.75 2.64
CA ASN A 169 -23.85 -1.40 2.64
C ASN A 169 -24.10 -2.21 1.38
N VAL A 170 -23.31 -1.98 0.31
CA VAL A 170 -23.40 -2.75 -0.93
C VAL A 170 -22.37 -3.86 -0.88
N ARG A 171 -22.84 -5.11 -0.93
CA ARG A 171 -22.00 -6.30 -0.94
C ARG A 171 -22.28 -7.11 -2.19
N GLY A 172 -21.23 -7.77 -2.69
CA GLY A 172 -21.39 -8.78 -3.73
C GLY A 172 -22.04 -10.06 -3.21
N ASP A 173 -22.06 -11.06 -4.03
CA ASP A 173 -22.64 -12.36 -3.73
C ASP A 173 -21.56 -13.44 -3.60
N HIS A 174 -21.89 -14.52 -2.91
CA HIS A 174 -21.05 -15.69 -2.84
C HIS A 174 -21.65 -16.80 -3.69
N TYR A 175 -20.92 -17.25 -4.70
CA TYR A 175 -21.28 -18.35 -5.57
C TYR A 175 -20.57 -19.61 -5.09
N VAL A 176 -21.32 -20.62 -4.74
CA VAL A 176 -20.80 -21.90 -4.26
C VAL A 176 -21.12 -22.98 -5.28
N CYS A 177 -20.08 -23.66 -5.71
CA CYS A 177 -20.21 -24.84 -6.59
C CYS A 177 -20.34 -26.08 -5.71
N LEU A 178 -21.43 -26.80 -5.85
CA LEU A 178 -21.64 -28.08 -5.17
C LEU A 178 -20.95 -29.21 -5.93
N LEU A 179 -20.01 -29.88 -5.30
CA LEU A 179 -19.33 -31.02 -5.87
C LEU A 179 -19.61 -32.29 -5.06
N TYR A 180 -19.96 -33.36 -5.73
CA TYR A 180 -19.91 -34.67 -5.17
C TYR A 180 -19.10 -35.61 -6.07
N THR A 181 -18.31 -36.44 -5.45
CA THR A 181 -17.58 -37.52 -6.12
C THR A 181 -18.25 -38.85 -5.72
N SER A 182 -18.57 -39.66 -6.71
CA SER A 182 -18.91 -41.07 -6.41
C SER A 182 -17.67 -41.74 -5.87
N PRO A 183 -17.74 -42.50 -4.75
CA PRO A 183 -16.61 -43.31 -4.31
C PRO A 183 -16.23 -44.22 -5.47
N SER A 184 -14.98 -44.13 -5.91
CA SER A 184 -14.45 -45.05 -6.92
C SER A 184 -14.46 -46.46 -6.33
N PRO A 185 -14.95 -47.50 -7.05
CA PRO A 185 -14.94 -48.84 -6.55
C PRO A 185 -13.54 -49.52 -6.67
N ARG A 186 -12.52 -48.73 -6.38
CA ARG A 186 -11.13 -49.23 -6.30
C ARG A 186 -10.51 -48.69 -5.03
N ASP A 187 -10.65 -49.47 -3.98
CA ASP A 187 -9.64 -49.89 -3.00
C ASP A 187 -10.27 -50.89 -2.02
#